data_1d003c44a91c326241f65136ae2b46e8
#
_entry.id   1d003c44a91c326241f65136ae2b46e8
#
_cell.length_a   1.000
_cell.length_b   1.000
_cell.length_c   1.000
_cell.angle_alpha   90.00
_cell.angle_beta   90.00
_cell.angle_gamma   90.00
#
_symmetry.space_group_name_H-M   'P 1'
#
loop_
_entity.id
_entity.type
_entity.pdbx_description
1 polymer ?
#
loop_
_entity_poly.entity_id
_entity_poly.type
_entity_poly.pdbx_seq_one_letter_code
_entity_poly.pdbx_strand_id
1 'polypeptide(L)'
;VAHDLTPSDTAQLDRSLVVGFLTNIGGRTSHSAIMARTLEIPAVVGLGDITTSVKNGDLVIVDGIKGIAIINPSEEVVAEYRAKQEAFKAEQEELKKLIEVKTVTKSGKRVEVCGNIGKPEDIDQVLANGGDGVGLFSIEFLYMDRDAAPSEEEQFEVFKTVLEKANGKQVVIRTLDIGGDKVLPYL
;
A
#
# COMPACT_ATOMS: atom_id res chain seq x y z
N VAL A 1 -16.28 -1.44 10.14
CA VAL A 1 -16.80 -2.72 9.61
C VAL A 1 -17.79 -2.41 8.51
N ALA A 2 -17.69 -3.05 7.35
CA ALA A 2 -18.55 -2.81 6.18
C ALA A 2 -18.84 -4.13 5.45
N HIS A 3 -19.87 -4.13 4.59
CA HIS A 3 -20.11 -5.25 3.69
C HIS A 3 -19.02 -5.35 2.63
N ASP A 4 -18.68 -4.21 2.03
CA ASP A 4 -17.55 -3.98 1.14
C ASP A 4 -17.04 -2.54 1.31
N LEU A 5 -15.89 -2.25 0.76
CA LEU A 5 -15.33 -0.90 0.67
C LEU A 5 -14.98 -0.59 -0.79
N THR A 6 -15.70 0.38 -1.35
CA THR A 6 -15.43 0.87 -2.70
C THR A 6 -14.20 1.81 -2.72
N PRO A 7 -13.63 2.10 -3.90
CA PRO A 7 -12.58 3.11 -4.04
C PRO A 7 -12.96 4.47 -3.43
N SER A 8 -14.19 4.90 -3.65
CA SER A 8 -14.71 6.16 -3.13
C SER A 8 -14.82 6.18 -1.60
N ASP A 9 -15.22 5.05 -1.00
CA ASP A 9 -15.29 4.93 0.47
C ASP A 9 -13.89 5.01 1.08
N THR A 10 -12.94 4.30 0.49
CA THR A 10 -11.56 4.27 1.00
C THR A 10 -10.82 5.59 0.82
N ALA A 11 -11.11 6.35 -0.24
CA ALA A 11 -10.53 7.68 -0.45
C ALA A 11 -10.98 8.70 0.60
N GLN A 12 -12.14 8.49 1.22
CA GLN A 12 -12.70 9.35 2.26
C GLN A 12 -12.31 8.94 3.69
N LEU A 13 -11.60 7.82 3.87
CA LEU A 13 -11.19 7.36 5.19
C LEU A 13 -10.15 8.30 5.80
N ASP A 14 -10.49 8.86 6.96
CA ASP A 14 -9.53 9.60 7.78
C ASP A 14 -8.63 8.62 8.53
N ARG A 15 -7.35 8.58 8.17
CA ARG A 15 -6.33 7.71 8.77
C ARG A 15 -6.14 7.95 10.27
N SER A 16 -6.48 9.13 10.78
CA SER A 16 -6.37 9.43 12.21
C SER A 16 -7.47 8.74 13.04
N LEU A 17 -8.57 8.36 12.39
CA LEU A 17 -9.74 7.76 13.02
C LEU A 17 -9.89 6.27 12.70
N VAL A 18 -9.43 5.83 11.53
CA VAL A 18 -9.56 4.44 11.07
C VAL A 18 -8.29 3.67 11.40
N VAL A 19 -8.33 2.86 12.44
CA VAL A 19 -7.22 2.04 12.91
C VAL A 19 -7.21 0.62 12.33
N GLY A 20 -8.27 0.24 11.62
CA GLY A 20 -8.39 -1.05 10.94
C GLY A 20 -9.76 -1.20 10.29
N PHE A 21 -9.91 -2.15 9.37
CA PHE A 21 -11.22 -2.45 8.82
C PHE A 21 -11.45 -3.95 8.52
N LEU A 22 -12.73 -4.32 8.53
CA LEU A 22 -13.21 -5.67 8.29
C LEU A 22 -14.33 -5.61 7.25
N THR A 23 -14.33 -6.55 6.30
CA THR A 23 -15.39 -6.65 5.28
C THR A 23 -15.96 -8.04 5.16
N ASN A 24 -17.26 -8.13 4.80
CA ASN A 24 -17.92 -9.40 4.51
C ASN A 24 -17.35 -10.05 3.26
N ILE A 25 -17.15 -9.26 2.22
CA ILE A 25 -16.64 -9.73 0.92
C ILE A 25 -15.25 -9.19 0.65
N GLY A 26 -14.62 -9.74 -0.36
CA GLY A 26 -13.29 -9.35 -0.78
C GLY A 26 -12.30 -10.50 -0.71
N GLY A 27 -11.18 -10.34 -1.36
CA GLY A 27 -10.06 -11.29 -1.39
C GLY A 27 -8.72 -10.55 -1.36
N ARG A 28 -7.61 -11.28 -1.40
CA ARG A 28 -6.25 -10.71 -1.32
C ARG A 28 -5.93 -9.68 -2.40
N THR A 29 -6.61 -9.74 -3.52
CA THR A 29 -6.46 -8.84 -4.67
C THR A 29 -7.62 -7.86 -4.82
N SER A 30 -8.60 -7.86 -3.88
CA SER A 30 -9.68 -6.88 -3.90
C SER A 30 -9.15 -5.47 -3.70
N HIS A 31 -9.91 -4.49 -4.18
CA HIS A 31 -9.58 -3.08 -4.03
C HIS A 31 -9.34 -2.70 -2.57
N SER A 32 -10.23 -3.11 -1.67
CA SER A 32 -10.13 -2.88 -0.22
C SER A 32 -8.84 -3.47 0.37
N ALA A 33 -8.42 -4.66 -0.06
CA ALA A 33 -7.17 -5.27 0.41
C ALA A 33 -5.91 -4.56 -0.12
N ILE A 34 -5.96 -4.06 -1.37
CA ILE A 34 -4.87 -3.26 -1.95
C ILE A 34 -4.76 -1.94 -1.20
N MET A 35 -5.88 -1.26 -0.98
CA MET A 35 -5.92 0.01 -0.26
C MET A 35 -5.45 -0.12 1.19
N ALA A 36 -5.82 -1.21 1.89
CA ALA A 36 -5.31 -1.47 3.24
C ALA A 36 -3.79 -1.47 3.29
N ARG A 37 -3.14 -2.13 2.32
CA ARG A 37 -1.68 -2.17 2.22
C ARG A 37 -1.09 -0.81 1.91
N THR A 38 -1.68 -0.06 0.97
CA THR A 38 -1.23 1.30 0.62
C THR A 38 -1.37 2.27 1.79
N LEU A 39 -2.44 2.11 2.58
CA LEU A 39 -2.70 2.93 3.75
C LEU A 39 -1.97 2.45 5.01
N GLU A 40 -1.32 1.26 4.95
CA GLU A 40 -0.68 0.60 6.10
C GLU A 40 -1.66 0.38 7.28
N ILE A 41 -2.93 0.13 6.96
CA ILE A 41 -3.99 -0.12 7.94
C ILE A 41 -4.25 -1.63 8.01
N PRO A 42 -4.29 -2.26 9.20
CA PRO A 42 -4.63 -3.66 9.33
C PRO A 42 -6.06 -3.92 8.84
N ALA A 43 -6.21 -4.94 7.99
CA ALA A 43 -7.50 -5.31 7.43
C ALA A 43 -7.67 -6.82 7.32
N VAL A 44 -8.90 -7.29 7.52
CA VAL A 44 -9.31 -8.66 7.19
C VAL A 44 -10.57 -8.59 6.33
N VAL A 45 -10.49 -9.18 5.14
CA VAL A 45 -11.55 -9.15 4.14
C VAL A 45 -12.11 -10.55 3.90
N GLY A 46 -13.33 -10.64 3.40
CA GLY A 46 -13.94 -11.93 3.07
C GLY A 46 -14.44 -12.72 4.29
N LEU A 47 -14.85 -12.02 5.35
CA LEU A 47 -15.32 -12.63 6.59
C LEU A 47 -16.78 -13.14 6.55
N GLY A 48 -17.48 -12.94 5.43
CA GLY A 48 -18.83 -13.44 5.20
C GLY A 48 -19.91 -12.62 5.90
N ASP A 49 -19.99 -12.67 7.21
CA ASP A 49 -21.07 -12.12 8.01
C ASP A 49 -20.65 -11.13 9.12
N ILE A 50 -19.45 -10.56 9.00
CA ILE A 50 -18.88 -9.71 10.05
C ILE A 50 -19.78 -8.51 10.40
N THR A 51 -20.52 -7.97 9.44
CA THR A 51 -21.43 -6.84 9.66
C THR A 51 -22.62 -7.18 10.55
N THR A 52 -22.99 -8.45 10.65
CA THR A 52 -24.06 -8.94 11.55
C THR A 52 -23.53 -9.40 12.89
N SER A 53 -22.25 -9.78 12.93
CA SER A 53 -21.58 -10.30 14.11
C SER A 53 -21.00 -9.22 15.02
N VAL A 54 -20.71 -8.02 14.49
CA VAL A 54 -20.15 -6.89 15.24
C VAL A 54 -21.18 -5.78 15.42
N LYS A 55 -21.25 -5.21 16.61
CA LYS A 55 -22.12 -4.06 16.96
C LYS A 55 -21.27 -2.82 17.28
N ASN A 56 -21.87 -1.66 17.14
CA ASN A 56 -21.24 -0.42 17.57
C ASN A 56 -20.90 -0.47 19.08
N GLY A 57 -19.67 -0.18 19.40
CA GLY A 57 -19.13 -0.25 20.76
C GLY A 57 -18.43 -1.55 21.12
N ASP A 58 -18.52 -2.59 20.27
CA ASP A 58 -17.75 -3.82 20.47
C ASP A 58 -16.25 -3.56 20.34
N LEU A 59 -15.47 -4.18 21.22
CA LEU A 59 -14.03 -4.24 21.08
C LEU A 59 -13.66 -5.30 20.05
N VAL A 60 -12.84 -4.92 19.05
CA VAL A 60 -12.41 -5.83 17.99
C VAL A 60 -10.89 -5.82 17.86
N ILE A 61 -10.29 -6.98 17.77
CA ILE A 61 -8.89 -7.16 17.38
C ILE A 61 -8.85 -7.50 15.89
N VAL A 62 -8.02 -6.79 15.13
CA VAL A 62 -7.77 -7.01 13.70
C VAL A 62 -6.31 -7.40 13.50
N ASP A 63 -6.05 -8.65 13.17
CA ASP A 63 -4.72 -9.16 12.81
C ASP A 63 -4.66 -9.37 11.29
N GLY A 64 -4.23 -8.34 10.56
CA GLY A 64 -4.12 -8.38 9.10
C GLY A 64 -3.01 -9.30 8.60
N ILE A 65 -2.04 -9.65 9.45
CA ILE A 65 -0.95 -10.59 9.09
C ILE A 65 -1.49 -12.02 9.07
N LYS A 66 -2.24 -12.39 10.11
CA LYS A 66 -2.83 -13.73 10.23
C LYS A 66 -4.19 -13.88 9.56
N GLY A 67 -4.83 -12.76 9.18
CA GLY A 67 -6.18 -12.76 8.63
C GLY A 67 -7.24 -13.13 9.69
N ILE A 68 -7.06 -12.65 10.93
CA ILE A 68 -7.93 -12.98 12.07
C ILE A 68 -8.64 -11.71 12.56
N ALA A 69 -9.94 -11.83 12.81
CA ALA A 69 -10.74 -10.85 13.54
C ALA A 69 -11.31 -11.50 14.81
N ILE A 70 -11.14 -10.87 15.97
CA ILE A 70 -11.67 -11.36 17.24
C ILE A 70 -12.60 -10.31 17.81
N ILE A 71 -13.86 -10.66 18.03
CA ILE A 71 -14.91 -9.79 18.54
C ILE A 71 -15.06 -10.02 20.04
N ASN A 72 -15.10 -8.95 20.82
CA ASN A 72 -15.24 -8.97 22.27
C ASN A 72 -14.25 -9.96 22.94
N PRO A 73 -12.93 -9.82 22.66
CA PRO A 73 -11.90 -10.70 23.22
C PRO A 73 -11.86 -10.62 24.76
N SER A 74 -11.43 -11.70 25.41
CA SER A 74 -11.15 -11.68 26.85
C SER A 74 -9.96 -10.75 27.16
N GLU A 75 -9.85 -10.31 28.42
CA GLU A 75 -8.73 -9.47 28.87
C GLU A 75 -7.37 -10.12 28.61
N GLU A 76 -7.26 -11.43 28.76
CA GLU A 76 -6.04 -12.18 28.46
C GLU A 76 -5.66 -12.08 26.99
N VAL A 77 -6.63 -12.25 26.08
CA VAL A 77 -6.42 -12.14 24.63
C VAL A 77 -6.06 -10.70 24.25
N VAL A 78 -6.69 -9.71 24.86
CA VAL A 78 -6.33 -8.29 24.67
C VAL A 78 -4.89 -8.04 25.09
N ALA A 79 -4.47 -8.55 26.24
CA ALA A 79 -3.10 -8.40 26.75
C ALA A 79 -2.09 -9.06 25.81
N GLU A 80 -2.38 -10.26 25.31
CA GLU A 80 -1.55 -10.96 24.33
C GLU A 80 -1.36 -10.14 23.04
N TYR A 81 -2.46 -9.64 22.48
CA TYR A 81 -2.40 -8.87 21.23
C TYR A 81 -1.78 -7.48 21.40
N ARG A 82 -1.90 -6.86 22.57
CA ARG A 82 -1.15 -5.62 22.89
C ARG A 82 0.36 -5.89 22.92
N ALA A 83 0.78 -6.98 23.54
CA ALA A 83 2.20 -7.36 23.54
C ALA A 83 2.72 -7.60 22.10
N LYS A 84 1.93 -8.27 21.25
CA LYS A 84 2.27 -8.45 19.83
C LYS A 84 2.35 -7.11 19.08
N GLN A 85 1.44 -6.19 19.34
CA GLN A 85 1.44 -4.86 18.73
C GLN A 85 2.69 -4.07 19.12
N GLU A 86 3.08 -4.09 20.39
CA GLU A 86 4.31 -3.42 20.84
C GLU A 86 5.57 -4.07 20.25
N ALA A 87 5.62 -5.39 20.16
CA ALA A 87 6.72 -6.09 19.51
C ALA A 87 6.82 -5.73 18.01
N PHE A 88 5.68 -5.66 17.30
CA PHE A 88 5.64 -5.23 15.91
C PHE A 88 6.12 -3.79 15.72
N LYS A 89 5.69 -2.87 16.59
CA LYS A 89 6.16 -1.47 16.55
C LYS A 89 7.67 -1.40 16.80
N ALA A 90 8.18 -2.14 17.77
CA ALA A 90 9.61 -2.18 18.07
C ALA A 90 10.42 -2.72 16.87
N GLU A 91 9.91 -3.75 16.18
CA GLU A 91 10.53 -4.28 14.96
C GLU A 91 10.54 -3.21 13.85
N GLN A 92 9.44 -2.48 13.65
CA GLN A 92 9.38 -1.39 12.66
C GLN A 92 10.41 -0.27 12.98
N GLU A 93 10.57 0.09 14.24
CA GLU A 93 11.57 1.10 14.65
C GLU A 93 13.01 0.59 14.42
N GLU A 94 13.28 -0.70 14.64
CA GLU A 94 14.59 -1.28 14.32
C GLU A 94 14.84 -1.27 12.80
N LEU A 95 13.83 -1.57 11.98
CA LEU A 95 13.95 -1.51 10.52
C LEU A 95 14.24 -0.10 10.01
N LYS A 96 13.71 0.95 10.65
CA LYS A 96 14.02 2.33 10.30
C LYS A 96 15.51 2.66 10.43
N LYS A 97 16.24 2.01 11.32
CA LYS A 97 17.69 2.18 11.45
C LYS A 97 18.48 1.69 10.23
N LEU A 98 17.85 0.85 9.40
CA LEU A 98 18.44 0.34 8.17
C LEU A 98 18.33 1.29 6.97
N ILE A 99 17.54 2.36 7.06
CA ILE A 99 17.27 3.31 5.97
C ILE A 99 18.57 3.88 5.38
N GLU A 100 19.53 4.21 6.23
CA GLU A 100 20.83 4.78 5.81
C GLU A 100 21.92 3.74 5.54
N VAL A 101 21.60 2.46 5.77
CA VAL A 101 22.57 1.38 5.64
C VAL A 101 22.67 0.93 4.18
N LYS A 102 23.87 1.01 3.61
CA LYS A 102 24.12 0.52 2.25
C LYS A 102 23.90 -0.99 2.18
N THR A 103 23.04 -1.42 1.26
CA THR A 103 22.75 -2.83 1.04
C THR A 103 23.93 -3.52 0.36
N VAL A 104 24.51 -4.49 1.04
CA VAL A 104 25.63 -5.29 0.53
C VAL A 104 25.38 -6.77 0.80
N THR A 105 25.84 -7.63 -0.10
CA THR A 105 25.83 -9.09 0.13
C THR A 105 26.83 -9.47 1.20
N LYS A 106 26.76 -10.71 1.70
CA LYS A 106 27.77 -11.26 2.62
C LYS A 106 29.19 -11.25 2.03
N SER A 107 29.32 -11.27 0.70
CA SER A 107 30.62 -11.17 -0.01
C SER A 107 31.07 -9.72 -0.22
N GLY A 108 30.34 -8.72 0.28
CA GLY A 108 30.70 -7.31 0.15
C GLY A 108 30.24 -6.64 -1.16
N LYS A 109 29.49 -7.35 -2.04
CA LYS A 109 29.00 -6.77 -3.28
C LYS A 109 27.82 -5.83 -2.96
N ARG A 110 27.90 -4.58 -3.44
CA ARG A 110 26.78 -3.63 -3.39
C ARG A 110 25.60 -4.12 -4.23
N VAL A 111 24.41 -4.03 -3.68
CA VAL A 111 23.14 -4.28 -4.36
C VAL A 111 22.27 -3.04 -4.21
N GLU A 112 21.72 -2.56 -5.29
CA GLU A 112 20.77 -1.44 -5.26
C GLU A 112 19.38 -1.96 -4.92
N VAL A 113 18.69 -1.26 -4.02
CA VAL A 113 17.31 -1.54 -3.63
C VAL A 113 16.45 -0.38 -4.12
N CYS A 114 15.68 -0.64 -5.17
CA CYS A 114 14.85 0.36 -5.82
C CYS A 114 13.37 0.07 -5.60
N GLY A 115 12.56 1.13 -5.54
CA GLY A 115 11.12 1.02 -5.42
C GLY A 115 10.43 0.83 -6.77
N ASN A 116 9.28 0.16 -6.75
CA ASN A 116 8.31 0.21 -7.84
C ASN A 116 7.29 1.31 -7.53
N ILE A 117 7.05 2.18 -8.49
CA ILE A 117 6.07 3.27 -8.34
C ILE A 117 5.03 3.21 -9.45
N GLY A 118 3.79 3.59 -9.11
CA GLY A 118 2.67 3.72 -10.04
C GLY A 118 2.24 5.17 -10.25
N LYS A 119 2.70 6.09 -9.37
CA LYS A 119 2.38 7.52 -9.42
C LYS A 119 3.62 8.33 -9.05
N PRO A 120 3.72 9.61 -9.50
CA PRO A 120 4.85 10.48 -9.17
C PRO A 120 5.05 10.72 -7.66
N GLU A 121 3.97 10.66 -6.88
CA GLU A 121 4.01 10.88 -5.43
C GLU A 121 4.68 9.73 -4.68
N ASP A 122 4.61 8.51 -5.23
CA ASP A 122 5.14 7.30 -4.59
C ASP A 122 6.67 7.38 -4.40
N ILE A 123 7.38 8.19 -5.20
CA ILE A 123 8.83 8.36 -5.09
C ILE A 123 9.24 8.91 -3.72
N ASP A 124 8.42 9.75 -3.12
CA ASP A 124 8.70 10.34 -1.81
C ASP A 124 8.81 9.24 -0.74
N GLN A 125 7.95 8.22 -0.80
CA GLN A 125 8.04 7.05 0.07
C GLN A 125 9.27 6.18 -0.22
N VAL A 126 9.60 5.97 -1.48
CA VAL A 126 10.81 5.22 -1.87
C VAL A 126 12.05 5.86 -1.26
N LEU A 127 12.18 7.19 -1.38
CA LEU A 127 13.31 7.94 -0.87
C LEU A 127 13.33 7.98 0.67
N ALA A 128 12.18 8.18 1.30
CA ALA A 128 12.04 8.19 2.76
C ALA A 128 12.42 6.85 3.40
N ASN A 129 12.25 5.74 2.68
CA ASN A 129 12.64 4.40 3.11
C ASN A 129 14.06 3.99 2.65
N GLY A 130 14.87 4.94 2.22
CA GLY A 130 16.27 4.70 1.87
C GLY A 130 16.48 4.01 0.52
N GLY A 131 15.48 4.04 -0.37
CA GLY A 131 15.61 3.48 -1.72
C GLY A 131 16.73 4.14 -2.53
N ASP A 132 17.45 3.33 -3.29
CA ASP A 132 18.54 3.80 -4.15
C ASP A 132 18.04 4.48 -5.43
N GLY A 133 16.74 4.32 -5.75
CA GLY A 133 16.11 4.90 -6.91
C GLY A 133 14.77 4.22 -7.22
N VAL A 134 14.30 4.41 -8.44
CA VAL A 134 13.08 3.78 -8.97
C VAL A 134 13.49 2.68 -9.95
N GLY A 135 13.20 1.44 -9.58
CA GLY A 135 13.49 0.26 -10.39
C GLY A 135 12.44 -0.01 -11.47
N LEU A 136 11.23 0.47 -11.24
CA LEU A 136 10.14 0.44 -12.21
C LEU A 136 9.15 1.57 -11.93
N PHE A 137 8.98 2.44 -12.91
CA PHE A 137 7.87 3.38 -12.95
C PHE A 137 6.85 2.92 -13.99
N SER A 138 5.73 2.42 -13.52
CA SER A 138 4.62 1.96 -14.35
C SER A 138 3.72 3.14 -14.69
N ILE A 139 3.59 3.44 -15.98
CA ILE A 139 2.90 4.66 -16.46
C ILE A 139 1.46 4.43 -16.91
N GLU A 140 0.92 3.25 -16.71
CA GLU A 140 -0.43 2.90 -17.17
C GLU A 140 -1.50 3.83 -16.62
N PHE A 141 -1.32 4.37 -15.41
CA PHE A 141 -2.25 5.33 -14.80
C PHE A 141 -2.46 6.60 -15.65
N LEU A 142 -1.47 6.98 -16.48
CA LEU A 142 -1.59 8.12 -17.40
C LEU A 142 -2.61 7.85 -18.51
N TYR A 143 -2.87 6.59 -18.79
CA TYR A 143 -3.71 6.15 -19.91
C TYR A 143 -5.08 5.63 -19.45
N MET A 144 -5.24 5.34 -18.17
CA MET A 144 -6.48 4.80 -17.60
C MET A 144 -7.45 5.92 -17.22
N ASP A 145 -8.74 5.58 -17.16
CA ASP A 145 -9.84 6.47 -16.69
C ASP A 145 -9.94 7.80 -17.46
N ARG A 146 -9.68 7.75 -18.77
CA ARG A 146 -9.77 8.92 -19.66
C ARG A 146 -10.23 8.52 -21.06
N ASP A 147 -10.72 9.51 -21.81
CA ASP A 147 -11.30 9.32 -23.14
C ASP A 147 -10.29 9.48 -24.30
N ALA A 148 -9.07 9.90 -24.00
CA ALA A 148 -8.02 10.12 -24.99
C ALA A 148 -6.64 9.83 -24.38
N ALA A 149 -5.67 9.46 -25.23
CA ALA A 149 -4.27 9.28 -24.83
C ALA A 149 -3.69 10.58 -24.22
N PRO A 150 -2.79 10.48 -23.23
CA PRO A 150 -2.10 11.64 -22.68
C PRO A 150 -1.26 12.31 -23.75
N SER A 151 -1.25 13.63 -23.75
CA SER A 151 -0.38 14.42 -24.63
C SER A 151 1.10 14.21 -24.26
N GLU A 152 2.00 14.56 -25.16
CA GLU A 152 3.44 14.55 -24.90
C GLU A 152 3.79 15.44 -23.70
N GLU A 153 3.17 16.61 -23.60
CA GLU A 153 3.40 17.55 -22.50
C GLU A 153 2.96 17.00 -21.16
N GLU A 154 1.78 16.35 -21.10
CA GLU A 154 1.32 15.69 -19.87
C GLU A 154 2.29 14.60 -19.41
N GLN A 155 2.78 13.78 -20.34
CA GLN A 155 3.78 12.75 -20.04
C GLN A 155 5.10 13.37 -19.58
N PHE A 156 5.56 14.41 -20.27
CA PHE A 156 6.78 15.12 -19.93
C PHE A 156 6.76 15.68 -18.50
N GLU A 157 5.69 16.38 -18.10
CA GLU A 157 5.60 16.95 -16.75
C GLU A 157 5.58 15.86 -15.66
N VAL A 158 4.95 14.72 -15.93
CA VAL A 158 4.97 13.57 -15.01
C VAL A 158 6.38 13.00 -14.87
N PHE A 159 7.08 12.77 -15.97
CA PHE A 159 8.43 12.22 -15.93
C PHE A 159 9.41 13.19 -15.31
N LYS A 160 9.32 14.48 -15.66
CA LYS A 160 10.12 15.55 -15.07
C LYS A 160 9.95 15.59 -13.55
N THR A 161 8.71 15.55 -13.06
CA THR A 161 8.41 15.53 -11.62
C THR A 161 9.14 14.40 -10.91
N VAL A 162 9.07 13.19 -11.45
CA VAL A 162 9.74 12.01 -10.84
C VAL A 162 11.26 12.15 -10.90
N LEU A 163 11.82 12.61 -12.04
CA LEU A 163 13.26 12.76 -12.22
C LEU A 163 13.84 13.86 -11.33
N GLU A 164 13.15 14.98 -11.17
CA GLU A 164 13.56 16.06 -10.27
C GLU A 164 13.55 15.59 -8.81
N LYS A 165 12.49 14.90 -8.37
CA LYS A 165 12.42 14.29 -7.02
C LYS A 165 13.48 13.22 -6.80
N ALA A 166 13.80 12.43 -7.82
CA ALA A 166 14.85 11.41 -7.74
C ALA A 166 16.24 11.97 -7.41
N ASN A 167 16.46 13.25 -7.68
CA ASN A 167 17.67 14.00 -7.32
C ASN A 167 18.97 13.26 -7.72
N GLY A 168 19.07 12.83 -8.97
CA GLY A 168 20.23 12.13 -9.53
C GLY A 168 20.26 10.61 -9.29
N LYS A 169 19.30 10.05 -8.58
CA LYS A 169 19.13 8.60 -8.46
C LYS A 169 18.51 8.03 -9.74
N GLN A 170 18.75 6.75 -9.99
CA GLN A 170 18.21 6.05 -11.15
C GLN A 170 16.68 6.01 -11.14
N VAL A 171 16.07 6.23 -12.31
CA VAL A 171 14.66 6.00 -12.56
C VAL A 171 14.51 5.17 -13.82
N VAL A 172 13.93 3.99 -13.70
CA VAL A 172 13.59 3.14 -14.85
C VAL A 172 12.11 3.32 -15.16
N ILE A 173 11.82 3.92 -16.31
CA ILE A 173 10.45 4.13 -16.79
C ILE A 173 10.11 2.99 -17.74
N ARG A 174 9.02 2.27 -17.46
CA ARG A 174 8.47 1.30 -18.39
C ARG A 174 7.62 2.05 -19.43
N THR A 175 7.92 1.83 -20.70
CA THR A 175 7.02 2.29 -21.78
C THR A 175 5.65 1.61 -21.65
N LEU A 176 4.65 2.18 -22.32
CA LEU A 176 3.28 1.69 -22.24
C LEU A 176 3.19 0.17 -22.48
N ASP A 177 2.67 -0.52 -21.48
CA ASP A 177 2.38 -1.96 -21.49
C ASP A 177 0.93 -2.17 -21.08
N ILE A 178 0.05 -2.14 -22.08
CA ILE A 178 -1.38 -2.39 -21.87
C ILE A 178 -1.68 -3.79 -22.41
N GLY A 179 -1.73 -4.72 -21.46
CA GLY A 179 -2.15 -6.09 -21.77
C GLY A 179 -3.64 -6.20 -22.09
N GLY A 180 -4.05 -7.32 -22.68
CA GLY A 180 -5.42 -7.55 -23.10
C GLY A 180 -6.48 -7.61 -21.99
N ASP A 181 -6.08 -7.49 -20.75
CA ASP A 181 -6.93 -7.33 -19.54
C ASP A 181 -7.33 -5.89 -19.25
N LYS A 182 -6.70 -4.93 -19.92
CA LYS A 182 -6.99 -3.50 -19.78
C LYS A 182 -7.48 -2.94 -21.12
N VAL A 183 -8.72 -2.51 -21.15
CA VAL A 183 -9.32 -1.93 -22.36
C VAL A 183 -9.18 -0.41 -22.28
N LEU A 184 -8.53 0.19 -23.27
CA LEU A 184 -8.55 1.63 -23.49
C LEU A 184 -9.55 1.93 -24.60
N PRO A 185 -10.58 2.75 -24.36
CA PRO A 185 -11.65 2.97 -25.34
C PRO A 185 -11.19 3.73 -26.62
N TYR A 186 -9.97 4.24 -26.59
CA TYR A 186 -9.40 5.08 -27.67
C TYR A 186 -8.15 4.46 -28.34
N LEU A 187 -7.77 3.23 -28.00
CA LEU A 187 -6.69 2.46 -28.63
C LEU A 187 -7.22 1.21 -29.33
#